data_d1cb4b627d0fce34e641cf39da235f7c
#
_entry.id   d1cb4b627d0fce34e641cf39da235f7c
#
_cell.length_a   1.000
_cell.length_b   1.000
_cell.length_c   1.000
_cell.angle_alpha   90.00
_cell.angle_beta   90.00
_cell.angle_gamma   90.00
#
_symmetry.space_group_name_H-M   'P 1'
#
loop_
_entity.id
_entity.type
_entity.pdbx_description
1 polymer ?
#
loop_
_entity_poly.entity_id
_entity_poly.type
_entity_poly.pdbx_seq_one_letter_code
_entity_poly.pdbx_strand_id
1 'polypeptide(L)'
;MRQFFPMAAAAGLLLAAPAGAQAQTCLEQIVALQARVQAASPKRPEPPTQAQSMGAQLDQQPTPSSVAAASGDLPPPVGPAAALNAAQNFQAAGDEAACMKAVNEARAMLDGK
;
A
#
# COMPACT_ATOMS: atom_id res chain seq x y z
N MET A 1 30.36 -70.53 -2.27
CA MET A 1 29.22 -69.76 -2.81
C MET A 1 29.19 -68.39 -2.12
N ARG A 2 29.66 -67.37 -2.80
CA ARG A 2 29.70 -65.99 -2.29
C ARG A 2 28.59 -65.22 -2.96
N GLN A 3 27.58 -64.83 -2.19
CA GLN A 3 26.51 -63.98 -2.70
C GLN A 3 26.96 -62.51 -2.54
N PHE A 4 27.14 -61.88 -3.65
CA PHE A 4 27.35 -60.44 -3.70
C PHE A 4 26.00 -59.77 -3.73
N PHE A 5 25.68 -58.99 -2.68
CA PHE A 5 24.56 -58.10 -2.65
C PHE A 5 24.97 -56.78 -3.35
N PRO A 6 24.28 -56.32 -4.37
CA PRO A 6 24.51 -54.99 -4.89
C PRO A 6 23.82 -53.98 -3.99
N MET A 7 24.60 -53.07 -3.46
CA MET A 7 24.17 -51.90 -2.74
C MET A 7 23.47 -50.97 -3.71
N ALA A 8 22.14 -50.86 -3.59
CA ALA A 8 21.35 -49.89 -4.33
C ALA A 8 21.56 -48.51 -3.71
N ALA A 9 22.26 -47.63 -4.42
CA ALA A 9 22.38 -46.24 -4.06
C ALA A 9 21.05 -45.54 -4.35
N ALA A 10 20.32 -45.20 -3.31
CA ALA A 10 19.15 -44.33 -3.41
C ALA A 10 19.61 -42.88 -3.69
N ALA A 11 19.52 -42.47 -4.94
CA ALA A 11 19.68 -41.08 -5.32
C ALA A 11 18.48 -40.30 -4.80
N GLY A 12 18.67 -39.53 -3.72
CA GLY A 12 17.69 -38.60 -3.22
C GLY A 12 17.46 -37.48 -4.23
N LEU A 13 16.30 -37.45 -4.89
CA LEU A 13 15.83 -36.28 -5.63
C LEU A 13 15.57 -35.17 -4.61
N LEU A 14 16.47 -34.22 -4.54
CA LEU A 14 16.16 -32.91 -3.98
C LEU A 14 15.15 -32.25 -4.92
N LEU A 15 13.88 -32.30 -4.57
CA LEU A 15 12.87 -31.42 -5.14
C LEU A 15 13.28 -29.99 -4.74
N ALA A 16 13.93 -29.28 -5.67
CA ALA A 16 14.00 -27.84 -5.61
C ALA A 16 12.56 -27.35 -5.65
N ALA A 17 12.03 -26.94 -4.50
CA ALA A 17 10.78 -26.21 -4.45
C ALA A 17 10.95 -25.00 -5.36
N PRO A 18 10.03 -24.72 -6.32
CA PRO A 18 10.06 -23.48 -7.03
C PRO A 18 10.04 -22.39 -5.95
N ALA A 19 10.98 -21.45 -6.01
CA ALA A 19 10.90 -20.23 -5.24
C ALA A 19 9.53 -19.64 -5.57
N GLY A 20 8.55 -19.88 -4.71
CA GLY A 20 7.20 -19.43 -4.88
C GLY A 20 7.28 -17.95 -5.19
N ALA A 21 6.59 -17.50 -6.20
CA ALA A 21 6.32 -16.09 -6.38
C ALA A 21 5.83 -15.59 -5.03
N GLN A 22 6.73 -14.93 -4.30
CA GLN A 22 6.39 -14.41 -2.98
C GLN A 22 5.29 -13.43 -3.24
N ALA A 23 4.10 -13.74 -2.75
CA ALA A 23 3.00 -12.80 -2.77
C ALA A 23 3.55 -11.53 -2.14
N GLN A 24 3.65 -10.47 -2.94
CA GLN A 24 4.16 -9.20 -2.43
C GLN A 24 3.33 -8.81 -1.24
N THR A 25 3.97 -8.51 -0.14
CA THR A 25 3.29 -8.07 1.07
C THR A 25 2.49 -6.81 0.78
N CYS A 26 1.44 -6.56 1.54
CA CYS A 26 0.62 -5.35 1.33
C CYS A 26 1.48 -4.09 1.40
N LEU A 27 2.48 -4.05 2.26
CA LEU A 27 3.41 -2.93 2.37
C LEU A 27 4.15 -2.66 1.06
N GLU A 28 4.66 -3.69 0.38
CA GLU A 28 5.34 -3.55 -0.91
C GLU A 28 4.40 -3.00 -1.98
N GLN A 29 3.15 -3.46 -1.98
CA GLN A 29 2.11 -2.95 -2.88
C GLN A 29 1.78 -1.48 -2.61
N ILE A 30 1.68 -1.07 -1.34
CA ILE A 30 1.49 0.32 -0.94
C ILE A 30 2.62 1.19 -1.49
N VAL A 31 3.87 0.79 -1.27
CA VAL A 31 5.05 1.54 -1.75
C VAL A 31 5.05 1.66 -3.27
N ALA A 32 4.75 0.59 -3.99
CA ALA A 32 4.69 0.60 -5.44
C ALA A 32 3.59 1.54 -6.00
N LEU A 33 2.45 1.63 -5.31
CA LEU A 33 1.34 2.49 -5.73
C LEU A 33 1.51 3.95 -5.31
N GLN A 34 2.30 4.24 -4.29
CA GLN A 34 2.43 5.59 -3.74
C GLN A 34 2.89 6.61 -4.77
N ALA A 35 3.87 6.26 -5.60
CA ALA A 35 4.35 7.12 -6.69
C ALA A 35 3.25 7.38 -7.73
N ARG A 36 2.46 6.36 -8.08
CA ARG A 36 1.35 6.48 -9.03
C ARG A 36 0.23 7.35 -8.47
N VAL A 37 -0.12 7.18 -7.20
CA VAL A 37 -1.13 8.00 -6.53
C VAL A 37 -0.69 9.46 -6.46
N GLN A 38 0.57 9.73 -6.14
CA GLN A 38 1.11 11.10 -6.12
C GLN A 38 1.08 11.74 -7.51
N ALA A 39 1.43 10.98 -8.55
CA ALA A 39 1.38 11.47 -9.94
C ALA A 39 -0.06 11.76 -10.41
N ALA A 40 -1.04 10.98 -9.94
CA ALA A 40 -2.45 11.17 -10.26
C ALA A 40 -3.14 12.23 -9.37
N SER A 41 -2.51 12.62 -8.26
CA SER A 41 -3.05 13.63 -7.36
C SER A 41 -2.83 15.04 -7.89
N PRO A 42 -3.76 15.99 -7.65
CA PRO A 42 -3.54 17.38 -8.00
C PRO A 42 -2.24 17.87 -7.36
N LYS A 43 -1.41 18.54 -8.18
CA LYS A 43 -0.15 19.09 -7.69
C LYS A 43 -0.45 20.07 -6.56
N ARG A 44 0.04 19.76 -5.36
CA ARG A 44 -0.07 20.68 -4.22
C ARG A 44 0.70 21.95 -4.57
N PRO A 45 0.14 23.14 -4.32
CA PRO A 45 0.89 24.38 -4.47
C PRO A 45 2.21 24.28 -3.71
N GLU A 46 3.28 24.71 -4.34
CA GLU A 46 4.59 24.76 -3.70
C GLU A 46 4.50 25.69 -2.47
N PRO A 47 5.04 25.28 -1.31
CA PRO A 47 5.01 26.16 -0.16
C PRO A 47 5.71 27.48 -0.50
N PRO A 48 5.15 28.63 -0.09
CA PRO A 48 5.74 29.91 -0.39
C PRO A 48 7.14 30.00 0.20
N THR A 49 8.10 30.42 -0.60
CA THR A 49 9.51 30.59 -0.19
C THR A 49 9.75 31.90 0.57
N GLN A 50 8.71 32.74 0.68
CA GLN A 50 8.74 34.01 1.40
C GLN A 50 7.86 33.91 2.65
N ALA A 51 8.10 34.83 3.61
CA ALA A 51 7.26 34.94 4.80
C ALA A 51 5.79 35.08 4.41
N GLN A 52 4.97 34.21 4.93
CA GLN A 52 3.53 34.20 4.63
C GLN A 52 2.87 35.42 5.28
N SER A 53 1.94 36.04 4.56
CA SER A 53 1.08 37.07 5.13
C SER A 53 0.17 36.47 6.22
N MET A 54 -0.34 37.31 7.09
CA MET A 54 -1.27 36.87 8.15
C MET A 54 -2.50 36.16 7.55
N GLY A 55 -3.00 36.61 6.40
CA GLY A 55 -4.09 35.96 5.69
C GLY A 55 -3.73 34.55 5.21
N ALA A 56 -2.53 34.36 4.63
CA ALA A 56 -2.07 33.07 4.18
C ALA A 56 -1.83 32.08 5.36
N GLN A 57 -1.48 32.58 6.54
CA GLN A 57 -1.38 31.77 7.74
C GLN A 57 -2.76 31.34 8.27
N LEU A 58 -3.76 32.22 8.18
CA LEU A 58 -5.12 31.92 8.58
C LEU A 58 -5.76 30.85 7.68
N ASP A 59 -5.43 30.82 6.39
CA ASP A 59 -5.90 29.80 5.45
C ASP A 59 -5.40 28.38 5.79
N GLN A 60 -4.35 28.27 6.58
CA GLN A 60 -3.82 27.00 7.08
C GLN A 60 -4.47 26.53 8.39
N GLN A 61 -5.34 27.35 8.98
CA GLN A 61 -6.01 26.98 10.21
C GLN A 61 -7.05 25.88 9.98
N PRO A 62 -7.23 24.96 10.92
CA PRO A 62 -8.28 23.97 10.86
C PRO A 62 -9.66 24.64 10.73
N THR A 63 -10.38 24.30 9.68
CA THR A 63 -11.77 24.72 9.49
C THR A 63 -12.73 23.76 10.18
N PRO A 64 -13.96 24.15 10.50
CA PRO A 64 -14.96 23.24 11.02
C PRO A 64 -15.15 22.00 10.15
N SER A 65 -15.07 22.15 8.82
CA SER A 65 -15.20 21.02 7.89
C SER A 65 -13.98 20.09 7.92
N SER A 66 -12.76 20.61 8.06
CA SER A 66 -11.57 19.77 8.18
C SER A 66 -11.52 19.02 9.50
N VAL A 67 -12.02 19.65 10.58
CA VAL A 67 -12.15 18.99 11.89
C VAL A 67 -13.23 17.90 11.83
N ALA A 68 -14.39 18.18 11.22
CA ALA A 68 -15.46 17.20 11.05
C ALA A 68 -14.98 15.99 10.22
N ALA A 69 -14.21 16.23 9.15
CA ALA A 69 -13.59 15.15 8.36
C ALA A 69 -12.64 14.30 9.20
N ALA A 70 -11.82 14.92 10.05
CA ALA A 70 -10.91 14.21 10.94
C ALA A 70 -11.64 13.45 12.05
N SER A 71 -12.82 13.93 12.47
CA SER A 71 -13.66 13.29 13.49
C SER A 71 -14.53 12.16 12.92
N GLY A 72 -14.59 11.98 11.62
CA GLY A 72 -15.44 10.98 10.97
C GLY A 72 -16.89 11.43 10.76
N ASP A 73 -17.21 12.70 10.98
CA ASP A 73 -18.55 13.27 10.80
C ASP A 73 -18.91 13.55 9.33
N LEU A 74 -17.89 13.52 8.46
CA LEU A 74 -18.08 13.63 7.01
C LEU A 74 -17.92 12.27 6.33
N PRO A 75 -18.55 12.08 5.16
CA PRO A 75 -18.29 10.89 4.36
C PRO A 75 -16.78 10.70 4.15
N PRO A 76 -16.29 9.46 4.20
CA PRO A 76 -14.87 9.22 4.01
C PRO A 76 -14.42 9.75 2.65
N PRO A 77 -13.23 10.31 2.55
CA PRO A 77 -12.70 10.79 1.29
C PRO A 77 -12.66 9.65 0.28
N VAL A 78 -13.02 9.92 -0.97
CA VAL A 78 -13.02 8.96 -2.06
C VAL A 78 -11.84 9.22 -2.99
N GLY A 79 -11.36 8.18 -3.66
CA GLY A 79 -10.28 8.27 -4.64
C GLY A 79 -9.07 7.41 -4.29
N PRO A 80 -8.11 7.29 -5.22
CA PRO A 80 -6.97 6.38 -5.05
C PRO A 80 -6.09 6.73 -3.85
N ALA A 81 -5.95 8.00 -3.51
CA ALA A 81 -5.21 8.44 -2.34
C ALA A 81 -5.88 8.02 -1.03
N ALA A 82 -7.21 8.10 -0.97
CA ALA A 82 -7.98 7.68 0.20
C ALA A 82 -7.94 6.16 0.39
N ALA A 83 -8.07 5.40 -0.69
CA ALA A 83 -7.96 3.95 -0.66
C ALA A 83 -6.55 3.50 -0.24
N LEU A 84 -5.50 4.19 -0.72
CA LEU A 84 -4.12 3.90 -0.30
C LEU A 84 -3.90 4.23 1.18
N ASN A 85 -4.49 5.31 1.69
CA ASN A 85 -4.42 5.66 3.11
C ASN A 85 -5.15 4.61 3.97
N ALA A 86 -6.30 4.12 3.53
CA ALA A 86 -6.98 3.01 4.19
C ALA A 86 -6.10 1.75 4.23
N ALA A 87 -5.42 1.43 3.14
CA ALA A 87 -4.47 0.32 3.10
C ALA A 87 -3.36 0.46 4.13
N GLN A 88 -2.79 1.65 4.29
CA GLN A 88 -1.77 1.94 5.29
C GLN A 88 -2.29 1.71 6.73
N ASN A 89 -3.52 2.13 7.00
CA ASN A 89 -4.15 1.94 8.30
C ASN A 89 -4.38 0.44 8.60
N PHE A 90 -4.85 -0.33 7.62
CA PHE A 90 -4.99 -1.79 7.77
C PHE A 90 -3.64 -2.49 7.93
N GLN A 91 -2.62 -2.04 7.20
CA GLN A 91 -1.25 -2.54 7.36
C GLN A 91 -0.73 -2.29 8.78
N ALA A 92 -0.94 -1.09 9.32
CA ALA A 92 -0.56 -0.75 10.69
C ALA A 92 -1.32 -1.56 11.75
N ALA A 93 -2.57 -1.94 11.45
CA ALA A 93 -3.38 -2.81 12.30
C ALA A 93 -3.03 -4.30 12.17
N GLY A 94 -2.19 -4.69 11.21
CA GLY A 94 -1.84 -6.09 10.94
C GLY A 94 -2.91 -6.86 10.16
N ASP A 95 -3.89 -6.18 9.59
CA ASP A 95 -4.93 -6.79 8.76
C ASP A 95 -4.51 -6.83 7.29
N GLU A 96 -3.76 -7.87 6.93
CA GLU A 96 -3.24 -8.06 5.58
C GLU A 96 -4.35 -8.21 4.53
N ALA A 97 -5.44 -8.88 4.87
CA ALA A 97 -6.55 -9.12 3.95
C ALA A 97 -7.27 -7.81 3.60
N ALA A 98 -7.60 -7.00 4.60
CA ALA A 98 -8.22 -5.68 4.40
C ALA A 98 -7.25 -4.72 3.70
N CYS A 99 -5.97 -4.77 4.01
CA CYS A 99 -4.91 -4.00 3.37
C CYS A 99 -4.85 -4.32 1.87
N MET A 100 -4.76 -5.57 1.48
CA MET A 100 -4.73 -6.00 0.07
C MET A 100 -5.99 -5.60 -0.69
N LYS A 101 -7.16 -5.66 -0.04
CA LYS A 101 -8.41 -5.18 -0.63
C LYS A 101 -8.34 -3.69 -0.96
N ALA A 102 -7.91 -2.87 -0.01
CA ALA A 102 -7.78 -1.43 -0.19
C ALA A 102 -6.72 -1.06 -1.25
N VAL A 103 -5.61 -1.79 -1.32
CA VAL A 103 -4.59 -1.65 -2.38
C VAL A 103 -5.18 -1.93 -3.76
N ASN A 104 -5.95 -3.01 -3.89
CA ASN A 104 -6.60 -3.35 -5.17
C ASN A 104 -7.65 -2.31 -5.59
N GLU A 105 -8.36 -1.75 -4.64
CA GLU A 105 -9.30 -0.65 -4.87
C GLU A 105 -8.56 0.61 -5.37
N ALA A 106 -7.47 1.01 -4.71
CA ALA A 106 -6.64 2.13 -5.14
C ALA A 106 -6.11 1.92 -6.57
N ARG A 107 -5.68 0.69 -6.89
CA ARG A 107 -5.21 0.33 -8.23
C ARG A 107 -6.32 0.43 -9.27
N ALA A 108 -7.50 -0.11 -8.98
CA ALA A 108 -8.65 -0.05 -9.89
C ALA A 108 -9.04 1.41 -10.20
N MET A 109 -9.02 2.29 -9.20
CA MET A 109 -9.28 3.72 -9.39
C MET A 109 -8.22 4.40 -10.26
N LEU A 110 -6.94 4.02 -10.11
CA LEU A 110 -5.86 4.56 -10.94
C LEU A 110 -5.94 4.06 -12.40
N ASP A 111 -6.41 2.86 -12.59
CA ASP A 111 -6.54 2.24 -13.92
C ASP A 111 -7.87 2.61 -14.61
N GLY A 112 -8.71 3.43 -13.97
CA GLY A 112 -9.99 3.90 -14.50
C GLY A 112 -11.07 2.81 -14.62
N LYS A 113 -11.01 1.82 -13.75
CA LYS A 113 -11.94 0.68 -13.73
C LYS A 113 -12.82 0.70 -12.48
#